data_6590f043a7830ec2031763c831a4c3a5
#
_entry.id   6590f043a7830ec2031763c831a4c3a5
#
_cell.length_a   1.000
_cell.length_b   1.000
_cell.length_c   1.000
_cell.angle_alpha   90.00
_cell.angle_beta   90.00
_cell.angle_gamma   90.00
#
_symmetry.space_group_name_H-M   'P 1'
#
loop_
_entity.id
_entity.type
_entity.pdbx_description
1 polymer ?
#
loop_
_entity_poly.entity_id
_entity_poly.type
_entity_poly.pdbx_seq_one_letter_code
_entity_poly.pdbx_strand_id
1 'polypeptide(L)'
;MHKASHILVLVFVSICSLTDCSHQNPSEIRTKQPDAILFERATTAIQQKRFTVANLDLQALVNTYPDSKYVERAQRMLQDPQIAKCGGGFSNRPNLCDPEITAARRGQ
;
A
#
# COMPACT_ATOMS: atom_id res chain seq x y z
N MET A 1 -49.10 19.26 -16.72
CA MET A 1 -47.65 19.51 -17.00
C MET A 1 -46.78 19.52 -15.76
N HIS A 2 -47.30 19.43 -14.56
CA HIS A 2 -46.49 19.45 -13.33
C HIS A 2 -46.00 18.06 -12.83
N LYS A 3 -46.49 16.96 -13.40
CA LYS A 3 -46.11 15.60 -12.95
C LYS A 3 -44.75 15.13 -13.47
N ALA A 4 -44.30 15.63 -14.61
CA ALA A 4 -43.01 15.25 -15.19
C ALA A 4 -41.81 15.88 -14.45
N SER A 5 -42.01 17.07 -13.84
CA SER A 5 -40.94 17.78 -13.12
C SER A 5 -40.54 17.11 -11.82
N HIS A 6 -41.51 16.49 -11.12
CA HIS A 6 -41.22 15.80 -9.86
C HIS A 6 -40.48 14.48 -10.04
N ILE A 7 -40.70 13.78 -11.15
CA ILE A 7 -40.00 12.54 -11.47
C ILE A 7 -38.52 12.83 -11.78
N LEU A 8 -38.25 13.94 -12.47
CA LEU A 8 -36.89 14.33 -12.84
C LEU A 8 -36.07 14.76 -11.60
N VAL A 9 -36.69 15.41 -10.62
CA VAL A 9 -36.06 15.78 -9.36
C VAL A 9 -35.77 14.54 -8.50
N LEU A 10 -36.67 13.57 -8.46
CA LEU A 10 -36.46 12.33 -7.69
C LEU A 10 -35.35 11.46 -8.28
N VAL A 11 -35.18 11.44 -9.60
CA VAL A 11 -34.08 10.72 -10.26
C VAL A 11 -32.73 11.38 -9.97
N PHE A 12 -32.70 12.72 -9.92
CA PHE A 12 -31.45 13.44 -9.60
C PHE A 12 -30.97 13.22 -8.15
N VAL A 13 -31.91 13.14 -7.20
CA VAL A 13 -31.56 12.88 -5.78
C VAL A 13 -31.02 11.46 -5.57
N SER A 14 -31.46 10.49 -6.41
CA SER A 14 -31.02 9.10 -6.28
C SER A 14 -29.59 8.84 -6.78
N ILE A 15 -29.04 9.72 -7.62
CA ILE A 15 -27.69 9.54 -8.21
C ILE A 15 -26.58 10.08 -7.29
N CYS A 16 -26.91 10.99 -6.36
CA CYS A 16 -25.92 11.56 -5.42
C CYS A 16 -25.51 10.65 -4.28
N SER A 17 -26.13 9.45 -4.13
CA SER A 17 -25.88 8.55 -3.01
C SER A 17 -24.73 7.55 -3.27
N LEU A 18 -24.08 7.55 -4.41
CA LEU A 18 -23.04 6.59 -4.78
C LEU A 18 -21.62 7.18 -4.82
N THR A 19 -21.42 8.43 -4.43
CA THR A 19 -20.10 8.94 -4.12
C THR A 19 -19.80 8.68 -2.65
N ASP A 20 -19.59 7.41 -2.31
CA ASP A 20 -18.87 7.01 -1.13
C ASP A 20 -17.40 7.37 -1.38
N CYS A 21 -17.10 8.67 -1.29
CA CYS A 21 -15.75 9.14 -1.05
C CYS A 21 -15.38 8.58 0.32
N SER A 22 -14.69 7.45 0.33
CA SER A 22 -13.94 6.97 1.50
C SER A 22 -13.06 8.13 1.97
N HIS A 23 -13.65 8.97 2.79
CA HIS A 23 -12.91 9.93 3.60
C HIS A 23 -12.08 9.07 4.56
N GLN A 24 -10.87 8.74 4.15
CA GLN A 24 -9.85 8.33 5.10
C GLN A 24 -9.71 9.49 6.08
N ASN A 25 -10.33 9.34 7.23
CA ASN A 25 -10.28 10.31 8.30
C ASN A 25 -8.83 10.66 8.58
N PRO A 26 -8.38 11.91 8.36
CA PRO A 26 -7.02 12.33 8.66
C PRO A 26 -6.67 12.20 10.15
N SER A 27 -7.68 12.01 11.01
CA SER A 27 -7.49 11.72 12.44
C SER A 27 -6.97 10.30 12.72
N GLU A 28 -7.22 9.33 11.84
CA GLU A 28 -6.72 7.96 12.01
C GLU A 28 -5.23 7.82 11.68
N ILE A 29 -4.71 8.71 10.81
CA ILE A 29 -3.29 8.77 10.49
C ILE A 29 -2.46 9.29 11.68
N ARG A 30 -3.04 10.10 12.57
CA ARG A 30 -2.36 10.67 13.73
C ARG A 30 -2.16 9.71 14.90
N THR A 31 -2.89 8.59 14.93
CA THR A 31 -2.85 7.63 16.03
C THR A 31 -2.05 6.37 15.72
N LYS A 32 -1.75 6.08 14.44
CA LYS A 32 -0.86 4.96 14.11
C LYS A 32 0.59 5.35 14.37
N GLN A 33 1.26 4.55 15.19
CA GLN A 33 2.69 4.70 15.43
C GLN A 33 3.46 4.52 14.11
N PRO A 34 4.56 5.25 13.88
CA PRO A 34 5.32 5.19 12.63
C PRO A 34 5.81 3.78 12.27
N ASP A 35 6.16 2.97 13.26
CA ASP A 35 6.56 1.58 13.12
C ASP A 35 5.43 0.70 12.58
N ALA A 36 4.19 0.92 13.05
CA ALA A 36 3.01 0.23 12.54
C ALA A 36 2.74 0.58 11.07
N ILE A 37 2.96 1.84 10.68
CA ILE A 37 2.79 2.30 9.29
C ILE A 37 3.81 1.61 8.38
N LEU A 38 5.08 1.55 8.78
CA LEU A 38 6.13 0.86 8.02
C LEU A 38 5.81 -0.62 7.85
N PHE A 39 5.37 -1.28 8.92
CA PHE A 39 5.01 -2.69 8.87
C PHE A 39 3.81 -2.96 7.96
N GLU A 40 2.78 -2.12 8.01
CA GLU A 40 1.58 -2.23 7.17
C GLU A 40 1.92 -1.99 5.69
N ARG A 41 2.75 -0.99 5.37
CA ARG A 41 3.24 -0.74 4.01
C ARG A 41 4.02 -1.92 3.47
N ALA A 42 4.94 -2.47 4.27
CA ALA A 42 5.72 -3.64 3.87
C ALA A 42 4.84 -4.85 3.57
N THR A 43 3.86 -5.14 4.43
CA THR A 43 2.93 -6.25 4.20
C THR A 43 2.06 -6.05 2.96
N THR A 44 1.60 -4.84 2.72
CA THR A 44 0.87 -4.47 1.49
C THR A 44 1.76 -4.63 0.25
N ALA A 45 3.01 -4.18 0.33
CA ALA A 45 3.97 -4.33 -0.77
C ALA A 45 4.24 -5.80 -1.11
N ILE A 46 4.31 -6.69 -0.10
CA ILE A 46 4.45 -8.13 -0.32
C ILE A 46 3.23 -8.71 -1.05
N GLN A 47 2.03 -8.33 -0.65
CA GLN A 47 0.79 -8.76 -1.32
C GLN A 47 0.75 -8.33 -2.78
N GLN A 48 1.30 -7.16 -3.08
CA GLN A 48 1.44 -6.60 -4.43
C GLN A 48 2.68 -7.13 -5.18
N LYS A 49 3.45 -8.05 -4.59
CA LYS A 49 4.71 -8.59 -5.14
C LYS A 49 5.79 -7.51 -5.38
N ARG A 50 5.72 -6.40 -4.66
CA ARG A 50 6.70 -5.30 -4.70
C ARG A 50 7.77 -5.53 -3.63
N PHE A 51 8.61 -6.55 -3.86
CA PHE A 51 9.53 -7.04 -2.83
C PHE A 51 10.66 -6.06 -2.50
N THR A 52 11.07 -5.21 -3.42
CA THR A 52 12.05 -4.14 -3.13
C THR A 52 11.50 -3.15 -2.12
N VAL A 53 10.28 -2.69 -2.32
CA VAL A 53 9.61 -1.75 -1.39
C VAL A 53 9.41 -2.40 -0.02
N ALA A 54 8.96 -3.66 0.00
CA ALA A 54 8.77 -4.41 1.23
C ALA A 54 10.08 -4.54 2.01
N ASN A 55 11.18 -4.89 1.34
CA ASN A 55 12.49 -5.01 1.98
C ASN A 55 12.95 -3.68 2.58
N LEU A 56 12.84 -2.56 1.85
CA LEU A 56 13.22 -1.23 2.34
C LEU A 56 12.40 -0.82 3.57
N ASP A 57 11.09 -1.02 3.55
CA ASP A 57 10.23 -0.67 4.67
C ASP A 57 10.51 -1.53 5.91
N LEU A 58 10.76 -2.84 5.72
CA LEU A 58 11.13 -3.75 6.82
C LEU A 58 12.49 -3.39 7.41
N GLN A 59 13.49 -3.07 6.59
CA GLN A 59 14.80 -2.62 7.06
C GLN A 59 14.71 -1.29 7.80
N ALA A 60 13.94 -0.33 7.27
CA ALA A 60 13.69 0.95 7.93
C ALA A 60 13.05 0.75 9.31
N LEU A 61 12.08 -0.16 9.43
CA LEU A 61 11.43 -0.50 10.69
C LEU A 61 12.44 -1.05 11.70
N VAL A 62 13.21 -2.07 11.33
CA VAL A 62 14.18 -2.74 12.22
C VAL A 62 15.27 -1.76 12.67
N ASN A 63 15.76 -0.90 11.77
CA ASN A 63 16.86 0.01 12.07
C ASN A 63 16.42 1.26 12.87
N THR A 64 15.21 1.74 12.63
CA THR A 64 14.71 2.99 13.24
C THR A 64 13.96 2.74 14.53
N TYR A 65 13.27 1.62 14.63
CA TYR A 65 12.41 1.27 15.76
C TYR A 65 12.74 -0.09 16.36
N PRO A 66 13.96 -0.28 16.94
CA PRO A 66 14.43 -1.58 17.42
C PRO A 66 13.57 -2.16 18.55
N ASP A 67 12.88 -1.31 19.31
CA ASP A 67 11.98 -1.72 20.41
C ASP A 67 10.53 -1.94 19.96
N SER A 68 10.26 -1.85 18.66
CA SER A 68 8.92 -2.09 18.13
C SER A 68 8.52 -3.56 18.25
N LYS A 69 7.26 -3.79 18.64
CA LYS A 69 6.65 -5.14 18.66
C LYS A 69 6.67 -5.86 17.31
N TYR A 70 6.91 -5.14 16.23
CA TYR A 70 6.95 -5.69 14.87
C TYR A 70 8.34 -6.16 14.44
N VAL A 71 9.41 -5.83 15.20
CA VAL A 71 10.81 -6.09 14.82
C VAL A 71 11.07 -7.55 14.56
N GLU A 72 10.71 -8.45 15.48
CA GLU A 72 10.94 -9.89 15.29
C GLU A 72 10.24 -10.43 14.03
N ARG A 73 9.01 -9.96 13.79
CA ARG A 73 8.26 -10.37 12.60
C ARG A 73 8.87 -9.80 11.33
N ALA A 74 9.32 -8.54 11.35
CA ALA A 74 10.01 -7.91 10.24
C ALA A 74 11.33 -8.63 9.90
N GLN A 75 12.10 -9.01 10.91
CA GLN A 75 13.34 -9.79 10.72
C GLN A 75 13.09 -11.15 10.07
N ARG A 76 12.05 -11.87 10.50
CA ARG A 76 11.66 -13.14 9.86
C ARG A 76 11.25 -12.93 8.40
N MET A 77 10.52 -11.87 8.10
CA MET A 77 10.11 -11.54 6.73
C MET A 77 11.32 -11.15 5.85
N LEU A 78 12.33 -10.47 6.40
CA LEU A 78 13.58 -10.15 5.70
C LEU A 78 14.41 -11.39 5.35
N GLN A 79 14.22 -12.49 6.08
CA GLN A 79 14.89 -13.78 5.79
C GLN A 79 14.19 -14.58 4.68
N ASP A 80 12.97 -14.18 4.28
CA ASP A 80 12.30 -14.80 3.14
C ASP A 80 13.16 -14.65 1.88
N PRO A 81 13.44 -15.75 1.13
CA PRO A 81 14.33 -15.71 -0.03
C PRO A 81 13.87 -14.75 -1.12
N GLN A 82 12.57 -14.52 -1.26
CA GLN A 82 12.03 -13.58 -2.24
C GLN A 82 12.32 -12.13 -1.85
N ILE A 83 12.20 -11.82 -0.57
CA ILE A 83 12.44 -10.47 -0.04
C ILE A 83 13.94 -10.22 0.09
N ALA A 84 14.69 -11.19 0.62
CA ALA A 84 16.14 -11.07 0.83
C ALA A 84 16.91 -10.76 -0.46
N LYS A 85 16.53 -11.39 -1.58
CA LYS A 85 17.16 -11.15 -2.90
C LYS A 85 16.94 -9.74 -3.43
N CYS A 86 15.95 -9.03 -2.94
CA CYS A 86 15.57 -7.70 -3.37
C CYS A 86 16.13 -6.58 -2.47
N GLY A 87 16.81 -6.96 -1.38
CA GLY A 87 17.34 -6.02 -0.38
C GLY A 87 18.70 -5.42 -0.67
N GLY A 88 19.41 -5.95 -1.64
CA GLY A 88 20.68 -5.36 -2.04
C GLY A 88 20.43 -4.22 -3.02
N GLY A 89 20.32 -2.99 -2.59
CA GLY A 89 19.96 -1.72 -3.25
C GLY A 89 20.29 -1.49 -4.73
N PHE A 90 20.96 -2.42 -5.37
CA PHE A 90 21.22 -2.52 -6.81
C PHE A 90 21.24 -3.99 -7.22
N SER A 91 20.11 -4.70 -7.01
CA SER A 91 19.96 -5.99 -7.66
C SER A 91 20.01 -5.74 -9.17
N ASN A 92 21.03 -6.29 -9.86
CA ASN A 92 21.12 -6.27 -11.32
C ASN A 92 19.96 -6.98 -12.04
N ARG A 93 18.91 -7.35 -11.28
CA ARG A 93 17.70 -8.01 -11.77
C ARG A 93 16.44 -7.35 -11.23
N PRO A 94 16.13 -6.10 -11.63
CA PRO A 94 14.91 -5.41 -11.17
C PRO A 94 13.63 -6.18 -11.53
N ASN A 95 13.70 -7.03 -12.55
CA ASN A 95 12.57 -7.78 -13.09
C ASN A 95 11.99 -8.84 -12.14
N LEU A 96 12.77 -9.27 -11.14
CA LEU A 96 12.34 -10.32 -10.20
C LEU A 96 11.71 -9.73 -8.94
N CYS A 97 12.02 -8.48 -8.63
CA CYS A 97 11.69 -7.84 -7.38
C CYS A 97 10.47 -6.92 -7.46
N ASP A 98 10.25 -6.31 -8.62
CA ASP A 98 9.11 -5.41 -8.87
C ASP A 98 8.59 -5.64 -10.29
N PRO A 99 7.63 -6.54 -10.47
CA PRO A 99 7.10 -6.88 -11.80
C PRO A 99 6.45 -5.69 -12.52
N GLU A 100 6.01 -4.69 -11.78
CA GLU A 100 5.42 -3.47 -12.35
C GLU A 100 6.43 -2.63 -13.15
N ILE A 101 7.68 -2.56 -12.69
CA ILE A 101 8.74 -1.81 -13.39
C ILE A 101 9.06 -2.47 -14.73
N THR A 102 8.92 -3.79 -14.80
CA THR A 102 9.16 -4.55 -16.04
C THR A 102 8.07 -4.33 -17.07
N ALA A 103 6.81 -4.22 -16.65
CA ALA A 103 5.67 -3.96 -17.53
C ALA A 103 5.76 -2.56 -18.16
N ALA A 104 6.13 -1.54 -17.37
CA ALA A 104 6.31 -0.18 -17.86
C ALA A 104 7.44 -0.05 -18.89
N ARG A 105 8.52 -0.86 -18.76
CA ARG A 105 9.65 -0.85 -19.69
C ARG A 105 9.35 -1.57 -21.01
N ARG A 106 8.44 -2.56 -21.03
CA ARG A 106 8.02 -3.25 -22.26
C ARG A 106 7.02 -2.46 -23.11
N GLY A 107 6.36 -1.47 -22.53
CA GLY A 107 5.40 -0.59 -23.22
C GLY A 107 6.06 0.58 -23.97
N GLN A 108 7.37 0.69 -23.92
CA GLN A 108 8.17 1.63 -24.71
C GLN A 108 8.94 0.88 -25.79
#